data_c36ae4024bcac571895ff6e7493b0493
#
_entry.id   c36ae4024bcac571895ff6e7493b0493
#
_cell.length_a   1.000
_cell.length_b   1.000
_cell.length_c   1.000
_cell.angle_alpha   90.00
_cell.angle_beta   90.00
_cell.angle_gamma   90.00
#
_symmetry.space_group_name_H-M   'P 1'
#
loop_
_entity.id
_entity.type
_entity.pdbx_description
1 polymer ?
#
loop_
_entity_poly.entity_id
_entity_poly.type
_entity_poly.pdbx_seq_one_letter_code
_entity_poly.pdbx_strand_id
1 'polypeptide(L)'
;TDFVAKNADFVKLAQDILDAAVANKCKSIDEVKALPMGGHTVAEAVTDRSGITGEKMELDGYNFIEGDNVAVYDHMGRHMLCTMVQTNKPAEEEAHNVAMQVAAMNPVALDEASVPQAVKDEELKVAIEKTKEEQVKKAVEAALKKAGFNLYIAESEEHLEEGIMKGNITAEQADQIRELKKTTAEQKAANLPEQMIQNIANGRMNKFYKESCLLNQEYIQDSKMTVSEYLKSADKELTVTAFKRFTLRAE
;
A
#
# COMPACT_ATOMS: atom_id res chain seq x y z
N THR A 1 -17.67 -7.94 -17.89
CA THR A 1 -17.15 -9.32 -17.97
C THR A 1 -15.90 -9.38 -18.85
N ASP A 2 -15.09 -10.42 -18.67
CA ASP A 2 -13.89 -10.66 -19.50
C ASP A 2 -14.24 -10.82 -20.99
N PHE A 3 -15.44 -11.30 -21.29
CA PHE A 3 -15.92 -11.45 -22.66
C PHE A 3 -16.11 -10.09 -23.33
N VAL A 4 -16.80 -9.16 -22.66
CA VAL A 4 -17.01 -7.79 -23.19
C VAL A 4 -15.72 -7.00 -23.24
N ALA A 5 -14.86 -7.14 -22.24
CA ALA A 5 -13.55 -6.47 -22.19
C ALA A 5 -12.62 -6.85 -23.37
N LYS A 6 -12.82 -8.02 -23.97
CA LYS A 6 -12.08 -8.49 -25.16
C LYS A 6 -12.76 -8.15 -26.48
N ASN A 7 -13.97 -7.58 -26.44
CA ASN A 7 -14.70 -7.18 -27.64
C ASN A 7 -13.93 -6.06 -28.37
N ALA A 8 -13.81 -6.20 -29.69
CA ALA A 8 -13.02 -5.25 -30.50
C ALA A 8 -13.53 -3.81 -30.41
N ASP A 9 -14.85 -3.60 -30.35
CA ASP A 9 -15.42 -2.26 -30.24
C ASP A 9 -15.21 -1.65 -28.86
N PHE A 10 -15.21 -2.47 -27.80
CA PHE A 10 -14.86 -2.01 -26.46
C PHE A 10 -13.37 -1.58 -26.39
N VAL A 11 -12.48 -2.41 -26.89
CA VAL A 11 -11.04 -2.10 -26.94
C VAL A 11 -10.79 -0.85 -27.78
N LYS A 12 -11.47 -0.72 -28.94
CA LYS A 12 -11.38 0.47 -29.78
C LYS A 12 -11.86 1.73 -29.06
N LEU A 13 -13.00 1.67 -28.37
CA LEU A 13 -13.51 2.81 -27.60
C LEU A 13 -12.50 3.24 -26.53
N ALA A 14 -11.94 2.30 -25.78
CA ALA A 14 -10.92 2.60 -24.76
C ALA A 14 -9.68 3.26 -25.38
N GLN A 15 -9.21 2.76 -26.52
CA GLN A 15 -8.08 3.34 -27.24
C GLN A 15 -8.40 4.75 -27.78
N ASP A 16 -9.57 4.94 -28.38
CA ASP A 16 -9.98 6.25 -28.89
C ASP A 16 -10.09 7.30 -27.78
N ILE A 17 -10.58 6.89 -26.59
CA ILE A 17 -10.60 7.76 -25.40
C ILE A 17 -9.20 8.14 -24.95
N LEU A 18 -8.30 7.17 -24.87
CA LEU A 18 -6.91 7.42 -24.51
C LEU A 18 -6.21 8.36 -25.51
N ASP A 19 -6.37 8.10 -26.79
CA ASP A 19 -5.77 8.93 -27.85
C ASP A 19 -6.29 10.37 -27.80
N ALA A 20 -7.60 10.56 -27.57
CA ALA A 20 -8.20 11.88 -27.41
C ALA A 20 -7.68 12.59 -26.14
N ALA A 21 -7.55 11.88 -25.03
CA ALA A 21 -7.01 12.44 -23.80
C ALA A 21 -5.55 12.89 -23.95
N VAL A 22 -4.73 12.11 -24.63
CA VAL A 22 -3.32 12.45 -24.93
C VAL A 22 -3.24 13.65 -25.85
N ALA A 23 -4.01 13.66 -26.96
CA ALA A 23 -4.03 14.74 -27.92
C ALA A 23 -4.44 16.08 -27.31
N ASN A 24 -5.37 16.06 -26.36
CA ASN A 24 -5.86 17.26 -25.66
C ASN A 24 -5.12 17.54 -24.34
N LYS A 25 -4.09 16.76 -24.01
CA LYS A 25 -3.31 16.90 -22.77
C LYS A 25 -4.16 17.05 -21.53
N CYS A 26 -5.18 16.20 -21.39
CA CYS A 26 -6.08 16.21 -20.26
C CYS A 26 -5.34 15.96 -18.95
N LYS A 27 -5.73 16.68 -17.88
CA LYS A 27 -5.11 16.61 -16.57
C LYS A 27 -6.03 16.04 -15.49
N SER A 28 -7.28 15.77 -15.84
CA SER A 28 -8.27 15.17 -14.95
C SER A 28 -9.22 14.24 -15.70
N ILE A 29 -9.86 13.36 -14.95
CA ILE A 29 -10.89 12.46 -15.48
C ILE A 29 -12.10 13.27 -16.02
N ASP A 30 -12.45 14.38 -15.40
CA ASP A 30 -13.55 15.23 -15.82
C ASP A 30 -13.26 15.88 -17.17
N GLU A 31 -12.04 16.32 -17.42
CA GLU A 31 -11.63 16.82 -18.73
C GLU A 31 -11.74 15.73 -19.80
N VAL A 32 -11.35 14.50 -19.51
CA VAL A 32 -11.47 13.36 -20.44
C VAL A 32 -12.92 13.08 -20.76
N LYS A 33 -13.78 13.01 -19.75
CA LYS A 33 -15.23 12.76 -19.91
C LYS A 33 -15.94 13.80 -20.77
N ALA A 34 -15.48 15.04 -20.73
CA ALA A 34 -16.04 16.15 -21.49
C ALA A 34 -15.56 16.25 -22.94
N LEU A 35 -14.56 15.48 -23.34
CA LEU A 35 -14.05 15.50 -24.71
C LEU A 35 -15.11 15.08 -25.75
N PRO A 36 -15.13 15.72 -26.93
CA PRO A 36 -16.01 15.30 -28.01
C PRO A 36 -15.58 13.95 -28.60
N MET A 37 -16.54 13.07 -28.87
CA MET A 37 -16.31 11.77 -29.47
C MET A 37 -17.53 11.33 -30.30
N GLY A 38 -17.41 11.31 -31.62
CA GLY A 38 -18.44 10.83 -32.52
C GLY A 38 -19.80 11.58 -32.46
N GLY A 39 -19.76 12.89 -32.20
CA GLY A 39 -20.96 13.71 -32.04
C GLY A 39 -21.56 13.73 -30.64
N HIS A 40 -20.95 13.00 -29.71
CA HIS A 40 -21.25 12.95 -28.29
C HIS A 40 -20.02 13.33 -27.47
N THR A 41 -20.18 13.35 -26.16
CA THR A 41 -19.01 13.40 -25.24
C THR A 41 -18.47 12.00 -24.98
N VAL A 42 -17.25 11.90 -24.46
CA VAL A 42 -16.67 10.61 -24.00
C VAL A 42 -17.59 9.95 -22.98
N ALA A 43 -18.13 10.70 -22.01
CA ALA A 43 -19.07 10.16 -21.03
C ALA A 43 -20.32 9.54 -21.67
N GLU A 44 -20.90 10.21 -22.67
CA GLU A 44 -22.07 9.70 -23.42
C GLU A 44 -21.70 8.45 -24.24
N ALA A 45 -20.53 8.43 -24.88
CA ALA A 45 -20.06 7.26 -25.64
C ALA A 45 -19.88 6.02 -24.75
N VAL A 46 -19.41 6.18 -23.51
CA VAL A 46 -19.31 5.10 -22.52
C VAL A 46 -20.70 4.60 -22.12
N THR A 47 -21.63 5.51 -21.87
CA THR A 47 -23.04 5.18 -21.55
C THR A 47 -23.73 4.42 -22.71
N ASP A 48 -23.56 4.88 -23.94
CA ASP A 48 -24.08 4.22 -25.13
C ASP A 48 -23.54 2.80 -25.28
N ARG A 49 -22.24 2.61 -24.99
CA ARG A 49 -21.64 1.29 -25.05
C ARG A 49 -22.19 0.36 -23.97
N SER A 50 -22.49 0.86 -22.78
CA SER A 50 -23.20 0.10 -21.74
C SER A 50 -24.57 -0.37 -22.24
N GLY A 51 -25.30 0.49 -22.92
CA GLY A 51 -26.61 0.16 -23.54
C GLY A 51 -26.52 -0.93 -24.60
N ILE A 52 -25.49 -0.87 -25.47
CA ILE A 52 -25.30 -1.85 -26.55
C ILE A 52 -24.93 -3.22 -25.99
N THR A 53 -24.09 -3.29 -24.98
CA THR A 53 -23.60 -4.56 -24.43
C THR A 53 -24.52 -5.16 -23.35
N GLY A 54 -25.36 -4.33 -22.72
CA GLY A 54 -26.14 -4.71 -21.54
C GLY A 54 -25.33 -4.82 -20.27
N GLU A 55 -24.03 -4.45 -20.29
CA GLU A 55 -23.16 -4.43 -19.13
C GLU A 55 -22.83 -3.00 -18.73
N LYS A 56 -22.89 -2.71 -17.42
CA LYS A 56 -22.52 -1.40 -16.89
C LYS A 56 -21.05 -1.11 -17.17
N MET A 57 -20.78 0.02 -17.80
CA MET A 57 -19.44 0.54 -18.07
C MET A 57 -19.29 1.92 -17.46
N GLU A 58 -18.14 2.17 -16.89
CA GLU A 58 -17.79 3.45 -16.31
C GLU A 58 -16.34 3.80 -16.69
N LEU A 59 -16.12 5.08 -16.97
CA LEU A 59 -14.78 5.64 -17.03
C LEU A 59 -14.51 6.29 -15.66
N ASP A 60 -13.85 5.55 -14.77
CA ASP A 60 -13.68 5.92 -13.36
C ASP A 60 -12.25 6.28 -12.97
N GLY A 61 -11.29 6.12 -13.89
CA GLY A 61 -9.88 6.43 -13.63
C GLY A 61 -9.14 6.99 -14.82
N TYR A 62 -8.26 7.92 -14.55
CA TYR A 62 -7.32 8.51 -15.50
C TYR A 62 -6.06 8.96 -14.78
N ASN A 63 -4.91 8.53 -15.27
CA ASN A 63 -3.60 8.98 -14.80
C ASN A 63 -2.73 9.39 -15.98
N PHE A 64 -1.88 10.38 -15.77
CA PHE A 64 -0.92 10.82 -16.76
C PHE A 64 0.41 11.23 -16.12
N ILE A 65 1.47 11.17 -16.90
CA ILE A 65 2.74 11.83 -16.65
C ILE A 65 3.09 12.62 -17.90
N GLU A 66 3.35 13.92 -17.75
CA GLU A 66 3.77 14.81 -18.84
C GLU A 66 5.27 15.08 -18.75
N GLY A 67 5.99 14.83 -19.82
CA GLY A 67 7.43 15.07 -19.89
C GLY A 67 8.16 14.04 -20.75
N ASP A 68 9.48 14.23 -20.82
CA ASP A 68 10.39 13.32 -21.51
C ASP A 68 10.73 12.11 -20.62
N ASN A 69 11.29 11.06 -21.23
CA ASN A 69 11.82 9.88 -20.52
C ASN A 69 10.79 9.14 -19.64
N VAL A 70 9.59 8.96 -20.16
CA VAL A 70 8.52 8.17 -19.52
C VAL A 70 8.52 6.76 -20.07
N ALA A 71 8.61 5.76 -19.20
CA ALA A 71 8.40 4.35 -19.52
C ALA A 71 7.02 3.90 -18.99
N VAL A 72 6.37 3.05 -19.77
CA VAL A 72 5.08 2.46 -19.43
C VAL A 72 5.25 0.95 -19.32
N TYR A 73 4.63 0.36 -18.30
CA TYR A 73 4.56 -1.09 -18.11
C TYR A 73 3.11 -1.53 -17.97
N ASP A 74 2.70 -2.46 -18.81
CA ASP A 74 1.41 -3.14 -18.76
C ASP A 74 1.64 -4.58 -18.29
N HIS A 75 1.18 -4.88 -17.09
CA HIS A 75 1.44 -6.16 -16.45
C HIS A 75 0.79 -7.31 -17.24
N MET A 76 1.63 -8.19 -17.78
CA MET A 76 1.24 -9.35 -18.59
C MET A 76 0.44 -8.99 -19.86
N GLY A 77 0.45 -7.74 -20.31
CA GLY A 77 -0.33 -7.27 -21.46
C GLY A 77 -1.84 -7.41 -21.30
N ARG A 78 -2.34 -7.38 -20.06
CA ARG A 78 -3.75 -7.59 -19.76
C ARG A 78 -4.52 -6.29 -19.51
N HIS A 79 -3.86 -5.16 -19.53
CA HIS A 79 -4.45 -3.83 -19.26
C HIS A 79 -5.21 -3.71 -17.93
N MET A 80 -4.88 -4.56 -16.96
CA MET A 80 -5.51 -4.59 -15.64
C MET A 80 -4.69 -3.86 -14.58
N LEU A 81 -3.38 -3.81 -14.77
CA LEU A 81 -2.40 -3.12 -13.94
C LEU A 81 -1.37 -2.49 -14.85
N CYS A 82 -1.33 -1.18 -14.86
CA CYS A 82 -0.40 -0.39 -15.64
C CYS A 82 0.38 0.57 -14.73
N THR A 83 1.65 0.78 -15.06
CA THR A 83 2.49 1.73 -14.35
C THR A 83 3.25 2.61 -15.32
N MET A 84 3.57 3.81 -14.88
CA MET A 84 4.41 4.77 -15.59
C MET A 84 5.51 5.25 -14.67
N VAL A 85 6.70 5.39 -15.21
CA VAL A 85 7.87 5.92 -14.50
C VAL A 85 8.56 6.96 -15.38
N GLN A 86 8.83 8.11 -14.81
CA GLN A 86 9.62 9.16 -15.43
C GLN A 86 11.00 9.24 -14.78
N THR A 87 12.04 9.26 -15.60
CA THR A 87 13.42 9.48 -15.17
C THR A 87 13.90 10.88 -15.54
N ASN A 88 14.88 11.38 -14.81
CA ASN A 88 15.49 12.70 -15.09
C ASN A 88 16.40 12.73 -16.35
N LYS A 89 16.80 11.56 -16.83
CA LYS A 89 17.63 11.35 -18.01
C LYS A 89 17.09 10.19 -18.84
N PRO A 90 17.45 10.08 -20.13
CA PRO A 90 17.16 8.89 -20.94
C PRO A 90 17.78 7.64 -20.30
N ALA A 91 16.94 6.69 -19.94
CA ALA A 91 17.32 5.41 -19.32
C ALA A 91 16.16 4.40 -19.48
N GLU A 92 15.96 3.96 -20.71
CA GLU A 92 14.77 3.20 -21.10
C GLU A 92 14.65 1.85 -20.38
N GLU A 93 15.76 1.13 -20.26
CA GLU A 93 15.83 -0.17 -19.57
C GLU A 93 15.57 0.00 -18.07
N GLU A 94 16.26 0.93 -17.43
CA GLU A 94 16.13 1.19 -15.99
C GLU A 94 14.72 1.70 -15.65
N ALA A 95 14.17 2.59 -16.45
CA ALA A 95 12.82 3.11 -16.27
C ALA A 95 11.78 1.98 -16.40
N HIS A 96 11.93 1.08 -17.35
CA HIS A 96 11.08 -0.09 -17.51
C HIS A 96 11.16 -1.03 -16.31
N ASN A 97 12.37 -1.34 -15.84
CA ASN A 97 12.58 -2.19 -14.68
C ASN A 97 11.99 -1.58 -13.40
N VAL A 98 12.08 -0.27 -13.24
CA VAL A 98 11.44 0.43 -12.10
C VAL A 98 9.93 0.49 -12.27
N ALA A 99 9.39 0.57 -13.49
CA ALA A 99 7.95 0.46 -13.71
C ALA A 99 7.41 -0.92 -13.27
N MET A 100 8.16 -2.00 -13.48
CA MET A 100 7.85 -3.31 -12.92
C MET A 100 7.92 -3.34 -11.39
N GLN A 101 8.90 -2.66 -10.80
CA GLN A 101 8.99 -2.47 -9.34
C GLN A 101 7.74 -1.80 -8.78
N VAL A 102 7.29 -0.73 -9.40
CA VAL A 102 6.05 -0.01 -9.01
C VAL A 102 4.84 -0.93 -9.07
N ALA A 103 4.73 -1.74 -10.12
CA ALA A 103 3.63 -2.70 -10.26
C ALA A 103 3.63 -3.74 -9.13
N ALA A 104 4.80 -4.29 -8.80
CA ALA A 104 4.95 -5.35 -7.81
C ALA A 104 4.83 -4.87 -6.37
N MET A 105 5.42 -3.73 -6.04
CA MET A 105 5.62 -3.27 -4.66
C MET A 105 4.69 -2.14 -4.22
N ASN A 106 3.88 -1.59 -5.13
CA ASN A 106 2.88 -0.54 -4.84
C ASN A 106 3.40 0.57 -3.90
N PRO A 107 4.47 1.29 -4.23
CA PRO A 107 4.99 2.34 -3.38
C PRO A 107 3.98 3.48 -3.22
N VAL A 108 3.95 4.10 -2.05
CA VAL A 108 3.03 5.21 -1.74
C VAL A 108 3.61 6.57 -2.11
N ALA A 109 4.93 6.68 -2.20
CA ALA A 109 5.64 7.91 -2.53
C ALA A 109 6.98 7.60 -3.18
N LEU A 110 7.60 8.62 -3.77
CA LEU A 110 8.90 8.52 -4.43
C LEU A 110 10.03 8.31 -3.40
N ASP A 111 10.03 9.15 -2.36
CA ASP A 111 10.99 9.15 -1.26
C ASP A 111 10.32 9.65 0.04
N GLU A 112 11.08 9.68 1.13
CA GLU A 112 10.58 10.16 2.43
C GLU A 112 10.06 11.61 2.36
N ALA A 113 10.75 12.49 1.65
CA ALA A 113 10.36 13.90 1.50
C ALA A 113 9.03 14.05 0.75
N SER A 114 8.70 13.12 -0.13
CA SER A 114 7.47 13.12 -0.94
C SER A 114 6.27 12.53 -0.23
N VAL A 115 6.45 11.86 0.93
CA VAL A 115 5.32 11.36 1.73
C VAL A 115 4.55 12.56 2.30
N PRO A 116 3.21 12.65 2.07
CA PRO A 116 2.41 13.72 2.64
C PRO A 116 2.51 13.77 4.16
N GLN A 117 2.56 14.98 4.75
CA GLN A 117 2.71 15.13 6.20
C GLN A 117 1.59 14.44 6.99
N ALA A 118 0.35 14.49 6.47
CA ALA A 118 -0.78 13.79 7.09
C ALA A 118 -0.58 12.28 7.18
N VAL A 119 0.04 11.67 6.14
CA VAL A 119 0.37 10.24 6.13
C VAL A 119 1.48 9.95 7.16
N LYS A 120 2.52 10.79 7.23
CA LYS A 120 3.59 10.66 8.24
C LYS A 120 3.03 10.71 9.65
N ASP A 121 2.15 11.68 9.92
CA ASP A 121 1.54 11.87 11.24
C ASP A 121 0.68 10.67 11.65
N GLU A 122 -0.13 10.14 10.74
CA GLU A 122 -0.96 8.96 11.01
C GLU A 122 -0.11 7.70 11.22
N GLU A 123 0.88 7.47 10.39
CA GLU A 123 1.81 6.34 10.54
C GLU A 123 2.60 6.41 11.86
N LEU A 124 3.06 7.61 12.25
CA LEU A 124 3.73 7.81 13.52
C LEU A 124 2.80 7.53 14.70
N LYS A 125 1.58 8.00 14.65
CA LYS A 125 0.55 7.75 15.66
C LYS A 125 0.32 6.24 15.83
N VAL A 126 0.09 5.54 14.72
CA VAL A 126 -0.08 4.08 14.71
C VAL A 126 1.17 3.37 15.25
N ALA A 127 2.36 3.82 14.87
CA ALA A 127 3.62 3.26 15.37
C ALA A 127 3.76 3.42 16.90
N ILE A 128 3.39 4.57 17.44
CA ILE A 128 3.39 4.84 18.88
C ILE A 128 2.37 3.94 19.61
N GLU A 129 1.14 3.88 19.11
CA GLU A 129 0.08 3.04 19.70
C GLU A 129 0.47 1.56 19.73
N LYS A 130 0.91 1.02 18.61
CA LYS A 130 1.38 -0.37 18.54
C LYS A 130 2.57 -0.64 19.46
N THR A 131 3.49 0.31 19.57
CA THR A 131 4.64 0.18 20.45
C THR A 131 4.21 0.10 21.91
N LYS A 132 3.28 0.95 22.33
CA LYS A 132 2.72 0.93 23.69
C LYS A 132 2.01 -0.39 23.98
N GLU A 133 1.15 -0.85 23.09
CA GLU A 133 0.44 -2.13 23.21
C GLU A 133 1.39 -3.30 23.35
N GLU A 134 2.43 -3.36 22.51
CA GLU A 134 3.44 -4.43 22.59
C GLU A 134 4.26 -4.41 23.87
N GLN A 135 4.61 -3.23 24.39
CA GLN A 135 5.32 -3.12 25.66
C GLN A 135 4.44 -3.58 26.82
N VAL A 136 3.17 -3.22 26.81
CA VAL A 136 2.19 -3.70 27.80
C VAL A 136 2.03 -5.22 27.69
N LYS A 137 1.83 -5.75 26.50
CA LYS A 137 1.69 -7.20 26.26
C LYS A 137 2.91 -7.98 26.76
N LYS A 138 4.12 -7.52 26.43
CA LYS A 138 5.38 -8.14 26.93
C LYS A 138 5.46 -8.15 28.46
N ALA A 139 5.06 -7.06 29.11
CA ALA A 139 5.06 -6.99 30.57
C ALA A 139 4.06 -7.96 31.19
N VAL A 140 2.87 -8.07 30.62
CA VAL A 140 1.82 -9.02 31.04
C VAL A 140 2.30 -10.47 30.86
N GLU A 141 2.85 -10.81 29.71
CA GLU A 141 3.41 -12.15 29.46
C GLU A 141 4.54 -12.50 30.40
N ALA A 142 5.44 -11.57 30.70
CA ALA A 142 6.52 -11.77 31.65
C ALA A 142 5.99 -12.00 33.10
N ALA A 143 4.97 -11.24 33.50
CA ALA A 143 4.34 -11.40 34.82
C ALA A 143 3.65 -12.75 34.95
N LEU A 144 2.91 -13.19 33.93
CA LEU A 144 2.25 -14.49 33.88
C LEU A 144 3.25 -15.64 33.94
N LYS A 145 4.35 -15.57 33.18
CA LYS A 145 5.43 -16.56 33.23
C LYS A 145 6.08 -16.62 34.62
N LYS A 146 6.36 -15.46 35.21
CA LYS A 146 6.93 -15.40 36.56
C LYS A 146 6.03 -16.00 37.62
N ALA A 147 4.72 -15.85 37.44
CA ALA A 147 3.72 -16.46 38.32
C ALA A 147 3.48 -17.96 38.05
N GLY A 148 4.10 -18.53 37.01
CA GLY A 148 4.00 -19.95 36.68
C GLY A 148 2.76 -20.31 35.83
N PHE A 149 2.07 -19.34 35.26
CA PHE A 149 0.91 -19.57 34.40
C PHE A 149 1.28 -19.89 32.97
N ASN A 150 0.50 -20.75 32.33
CA ASN A 150 0.65 -21.06 30.90
C ASN A 150 0.09 -19.92 30.06
N LEU A 151 0.90 -19.38 29.15
CA LEU A 151 0.54 -18.21 28.31
C LEU A 151 -0.62 -18.51 27.35
N TYR A 152 -0.71 -19.73 26.81
CA TYR A 152 -1.80 -20.12 25.93
C TYR A 152 -3.14 -20.10 26.65
N ILE A 153 -3.19 -20.67 27.87
CA ILE A 153 -4.41 -20.68 28.71
C ILE A 153 -4.79 -19.24 29.09
N ALA A 154 -3.80 -18.38 29.36
CA ALA A 154 -4.01 -17.00 29.77
C ALA A 154 -4.31 -16.04 28.61
N GLU A 155 -4.24 -16.49 27.37
CA GLU A 155 -4.34 -15.64 26.19
C GLU A 155 -5.72 -14.96 26.05
N SER A 156 -6.79 -15.71 26.27
CA SER A 156 -8.18 -15.23 26.13
C SER A 156 -9.10 -15.80 27.20
N GLU A 157 -10.27 -15.18 27.37
CA GLU A 157 -11.33 -15.71 28.25
C GLU A 157 -11.77 -17.10 27.81
N GLU A 158 -11.88 -17.32 26.52
CA GLU A 158 -12.24 -18.62 25.95
C GLU A 158 -11.26 -19.73 26.35
N HIS A 159 -9.96 -19.43 26.28
CA HIS A 159 -8.90 -20.35 26.70
C HIS A 159 -8.90 -20.59 28.24
N LEU A 160 -9.25 -19.57 29.04
CA LEU A 160 -9.41 -19.72 30.49
C LEU A 160 -10.58 -20.66 30.83
N GLU A 161 -11.72 -20.46 30.21
CA GLU A 161 -12.90 -21.32 30.39
C GLU A 161 -12.63 -22.77 29.97
N GLU A 162 -11.99 -22.94 28.81
CA GLU A 162 -11.55 -24.25 28.33
C GLU A 162 -10.56 -24.92 29.31
N GLY A 163 -9.63 -24.15 29.84
CA GLY A 163 -8.65 -24.60 30.81
C GLY A 163 -9.30 -25.08 32.11
N ILE A 164 -10.35 -24.39 32.58
CA ILE A 164 -11.16 -24.82 33.74
C ILE A 164 -11.91 -26.12 33.43
N MET A 165 -12.59 -26.16 32.28
CA MET A 165 -13.35 -27.35 31.87
C MET A 165 -12.48 -28.60 31.72
N LYS A 166 -11.26 -28.45 31.22
CA LYS A 166 -10.31 -29.55 31.10
C LYS A 166 -9.51 -29.87 32.36
N GLY A 167 -9.75 -29.12 33.45
CA GLY A 167 -9.04 -29.32 34.72
C GLY A 167 -7.56 -28.89 34.69
N ASN A 168 -7.15 -28.12 33.73
CA ASN A 168 -5.78 -27.60 33.61
C ASN A 168 -5.47 -26.44 34.57
N ILE A 169 -6.51 -25.68 34.92
CA ILE A 169 -6.49 -24.61 35.93
C ILE A 169 -7.77 -24.65 36.75
N THR A 170 -7.72 -24.06 37.96
CA THR A 170 -8.91 -23.85 38.80
C THR A 170 -9.58 -22.50 38.46
N ALA A 171 -10.83 -22.32 38.88
CA ALA A 171 -11.51 -21.05 38.77
C ALA A 171 -10.78 -19.91 39.50
N GLU A 172 -10.19 -20.21 40.68
CA GLU A 172 -9.37 -19.27 41.45
C GLU A 172 -8.11 -18.85 40.67
N GLN A 173 -7.45 -19.80 40.01
CA GLN A 173 -6.30 -19.52 39.15
C GLN A 173 -6.68 -18.66 37.94
N ALA A 174 -7.85 -18.89 37.35
CA ALA A 174 -8.37 -18.04 36.27
C ALA A 174 -8.60 -16.60 36.76
N ASP A 175 -9.16 -16.41 37.95
CA ASP A 175 -9.33 -15.08 38.53
C ASP A 175 -8.00 -14.41 38.86
N GLN A 176 -7.03 -15.15 39.35
CA GLN A 176 -5.65 -14.65 39.54
C GLN A 176 -5.01 -14.19 38.21
N ILE A 177 -5.20 -14.95 37.15
CA ILE A 177 -4.71 -14.60 35.81
C ILE A 177 -5.36 -13.27 35.32
N ARG A 178 -6.69 -13.17 35.46
CA ARG A 178 -7.43 -11.96 35.08
C ARG A 178 -6.92 -10.71 35.81
N GLU A 179 -6.80 -10.85 37.14
CA GLU A 179 -6.31 -9.74 37.99
C GLU A 179 -4.86 -9.37 37.67
N LEU A 180 -3.99 -10.36 37.49
CA LEU A 180 -2.59 -10.12 37.14
C LEU A 180 -2.45 -9.45 35.77
N LYS A 181 -3.23 -9.88 34.78
CA LYS A 181 -3.25 -9.24 33.44
C LYS A 181 -3.68 -7.78 33.56
N LYS A 182 -4.77 -7.50 34.28
CA LYS A 182 -5.31 -6.16 34.47
C LYS A 182 -4.33 -5.24 35.20
N THR A 183 -3.88 -5.64 36.37
CA THR A 183 -2.98 -4.80 37.20
C THR A 183 -1.64 -4.55 36.53
N THR A 184 -1.05 -5.56 35.89
CA THR A 184 0.21 -5.42 35.16
C THR A 184 0.04 -4.50 33.96
N ALA A 185 -1.06 -4.64 33.20
CA ALA A 185 -1.33 -3.76 32.05
C ALA A 185 -1.51 -2.30 32.47
N GLU A 186 -2.28 -2.04 33.52
CA GLU A 186 -2.50 -0.69 34.07
C GLU A 186 -1.20 -0.06 34.60
N GLN A 187 -0.41 -0.81 35.36
CA GLN A 187 0.87 -0.34 35.88
C GLN A 187 1.88 -0.05 34.76
N LYS A 188 1.97 -0.92 33.77
CA LYS A 188 2.89 -0.74 32.65
C LYS A 188 2.47 0.43 31.78
N ALA A 189 1.20 0.57 31.45
CA ALA A 189 0.66 1.69 30.68
C ALA A 189 0.93 3.05 31.35
N ALA A 190 0.83 3.11 32.68
CA ALA A 190 1.13 4.31 33.45
C ALA A 190 2.62 4.66 33.54
N ASN A 191 3.52 3.71 33.29
CA ASN A 191 4.97 3.85 33.51
C ASN A 191 5.79 3.54 32.26
N LEU A 192 5.26 3.82 31.06
CA LEU A 192 6.02 3.66 29.81
C LEU A 192 7.02 4.81 29.65
N PRO A 193 8.32 4.50 29.49
CA PRO A 193 9.34 5.52 29.23
C PRO A 193 9.10 6.17 27.85
N GLU A 194 8.81 7.45 27.82
CA GLU A 194 8.50 8.19 26.60
C GLU A 194 9.61 8.11 25.56
N GLN A 195 10.86 8.27 25.99
CA GLN A 195 12.02 8.20 25.09
C GLN A 195 12.17 6.83 24.43
N MET A 196 11.92 5.75 25.16
CA MET A 196 11.96 4.40 24.61
C MET A 196 10.85 4.20 23.56
N ILE A 197 9.62 4.64 23.84
CA ILE A 197 8.51 4.57 22.92
C ILE A 197 8.83 5.36 21.66
N GLN A 198 9.35 6.57 21.79
CA GLN A 198 9.72 7.41 20.65
C GLN A 198 10.82 6.77 19.80
N ASN A 199 11.83 6.19 20.40
CA ASN A 199 12.92 5.52 19.68
C ASN A 199 12.41 4.31 18.88
N ILE A 200 11.54 3.48 19.46
CA ILE A 200 10.97 2.32 18.79
C ILE A 200 10.01 2.78 17.67
N ALA A 201 9.18 3.79 17.92
CA ALA A 201 8.30 4.35 16.92
C ALA A 201 9.09 4.94 15.73
N ASN A 202 10.18 5.64 15.97
CA ASN A 202 11.07 6.14 14.92
C ASN A 202 11.68 5.00 14.09
N GLY A 203 12.07 3.90 14.74
CA GLY A 203 12.53 2.68 14.06
C GLY A 203 11.44 2.10 13.12
N ARG A 204 10.18 2.10 13.56
CA ARG A 204 9.03 1.68 12.73
C ARG A 204 8.80 2.64 11.56
N MET A 205 8.95 3.94 11.76
CA MET A 205 8.85 4.94 10.69
C MET A 205 9.95 4.74 9.64
N ASN A 206 11.18 4.48 10.06
CA ASN A 206 12.27 4.18 9.13
C ASN A 206 11.97 2.91 8.30
N LYS A 207 11.39 1.90 8.93
CA LYS A 207 10.94 0.69 8.22
C LYS A 207 9.81 1.01 7.24
N PHE A 208 8.83 1.83 7.63
CA PHE A 208 7.76 2.29 6.75
C PHE A 208 8.31 2.98 5.49
N TYR A 209 9.25 3.93 5.63
CA TYR A 209 9.88 4.59 4.48
C TYR A 209 10.63 3.60 3.59
N LYS A 210 11.36 2.68 4.18
CA LYS A 210 12.12 1.65 3.45
C LYS A 210 11.23 0.70 2.65
N GLU A 211 10.04 0.39 3.16
CA GLU A 211 9.08 -0.50 2.49
C GLU A 211 8.14 0.22 1.52
N SER A 212 7.84 1.49 1.77
CA SER A 212 6.76 2.23 1.10
C SER A 212 7.24 3.29 0.11
N CYS A 213 8.49 3.74 0.18
CA CYS A 213 9.03 4.72 -0.75
C CYS A 213 9.81 4.04 -1.87
N LEU A 214 9.46 4.36 -3.13
CA LEU A 214 10.01 3.68 -4.31
C LEU A 214 11.54 3.64 -4.30
N LEU A 215 12.20 4.78 -4.09
CA LEU A 215 13.67 4.86 -4.12
C LEU A 215 14.36 4.13 -2.96
N ASN A 216 13.65 3.90 -1.87
CA ASN A 216 14.15 3.25 -0.67
C ASN A 216 13.85 1.74 -0.62
N GLN A 217 12.91 1.27 -1.43
CA GLN A 217 12.57 -0.16 -1.50
C GLN A 217 13.75 -1.00 -1.98
N GLU A 218 13.83 -2.23 -1.48
CA GLU A 218 14.73 -3.24 -2.07
C GLU A 218 14.32 -3.50 -3.51
N TYR A 219 15.31 -3.50 -4.41
CA TYR A 219 15.08 -3.74 -5.82
C TYR A 219 14.63 -5.20 -6.06
N ILE A 220 13.49 -5.40 -6.71
CA ILE A 220 12.87 -6.73 -6.86
C ILE A 220 13.75 -7.75 -7.58
N GLN A 221 14.67 -7.31 -8.45
CA GLN A 221 15.58 -8.21 -9.18
C GLN A 221 16.91 -8.44 -8.45
N ASP A 222 17.25 -7.61 -7.46
CA ASP A 222 18.42 -7.78 -6.61
C ASP A 222 18.20 -7.11 -5.24
N SER A 223 17.82 -7.91 -4.26
CA SER A 223 17.54 -7.45 -2.90
C SER A 223 18.75 -6.91 -2.12
N LYS A 224 19.95 -7.01 -2.68
CA LYS A 224 21.17 -6.44 -2.07
C LYS A 224 21.30 -4.95 -2.30
N MET A 225 20.49 -4.37 -3.16
CA MET A 225 20.47 -2.94 -3.45
C MET A 225 19.06 -2.37 -3.38
N THR A 226 18.98 -1.07 -3.10
CA THR A 226 17.73 -0.33 -3.23
C THR A 226 17.48 0.07 -4.69
N VAL A 227 16.25 0.50 -4.99
CA VAL A 227 15.94 1.06 -6.31
C VAL A 227 16.85 2.24 -6.65
N SER A 228 17.11 3.13 -5.68
CA SER A 228 18.04 4.25 -5.86
C SER A 228 19.46 3.80 -6.20
N GLU A 229 19.96 2.78 -5.52
CA GLU A 229 21.30 2.21 -5.79
C GLU A 229 21.35 1.54 -7.17
N TYR A 230 20.29 0.84 -7.56
CA TYR A 230 20.16 0.26 -8.91
C TYR A 230 20.27 1.34 -10.00
N LEU A 231 19.51 2.43 -9.86
CA LEU A 231 19.56 3.54 -10.80
C LEU A 231 20.96 4.18 -10.88
N LYS A 232 21.58 4.42 -9.72
CA LYS A 232 22.93 4.99 -9.64
C LYS A 232 24.01 4.05 -10.16
N SER A 233 23.78 2.75 -10.20
CA SER A 233 24.71 1.80 -10.82
C SER A 233 24.81 1.96 -12.34
N ALA A 234 23.74 2.43 -12.97
CA ALA A 234 23.72 2.73 -14.40
C ALA A 234 24.30 4.13 -14.71
N ASP A 235 23.91 5.14 -13.94
CA ASP A 235 24.40 6.52 -14.03
C ASP A 235 24.26 7.18 -12.65
N LYS A 236 25.34 7.77 -12.12
CA LYS A 236 25.38 8.36 -10.76
C LYS A 236 24.33 9.43 -10.51
N GLU A 237 23.86 10.11 -11.54
CA GLU A 237 22.86 11.16 -11.45
C GLU A 237 21.46 10.71 -11.87
N LEU A 238 21.30 9.44 -12.27
CA LEU A 238 20.01 8.88 -12.66
C LEU A 238 19.10 8.72 -11.45
N THR A 239 17.88 9.24 -11.57
CA THR A 239 16.83 9.04 -10.58
C THR A 239 15.44 9.05 -11.24
N VAL A 240 14.45 8.59 -10.53
CA VAL A 240 13.04 8.70 -10.89
C VAL A 240 12.49 10.01 -10.36
N THR A 241 11.77 10.73 -11.18
CA THR A 241 11.17 12.03 -10.85
C THR A 241 9.66 11.94 -10.62
N ALA A 242 8.99 10.95 -11.21
CA ALA A 242 7.56 10.71 -11.03
C ALA A 242 7.23 9.25 -11.36
N PHE A 243 6.17 8.75 -10.75
CA PHE A 243 5.56 7.49 -11.11
C PHE A 243 4.06 7.51 -10.92
N LYS A 244 3.36 6.65 -11.63
CA LYS A 244 1.92 6.38 -11.47
C LYS A 244 1.67 4.89 -11.53
N ARG A 245 0.72 4.43 -10.73
CA ARG A 245 0.22 3.06 -10.76
C ARG A 245 -1.30 3.09 -10.87
N PHE A 246 -1.84 2.35 -11.80
CA PHE A 246 -3.27 2.22 -12.03
C PHE A 246 -3.65 0.75 -12.09
N THR A 247 -4.63 0.35 -11.28
CA THR A 247 -5.16 -1.00 -11.27
C THR A 247 -6.68 -0.98 -11.33
N LEU A 248 -7.25 -1.95 -12.06
CA LEU A 248 -8.71 -2.18 -12.12
C LEU A 248 -9.18 -3.13 -11.00
N ARG A 249 -8.25 -3.68 -10.22
CA ARG A 249 -8.58 -4.54 -9.07
C ARG A 249 -8.70 -3.69 -7.81
N ALA A 250 -9.71 -3.99 -7.00
CA ALA A 250 -9.75 -3.49 -5.63
C ALA A 250 -8.56 -4.07 -4.85
N GLU A 251 -7.81 -3.23 -4.17
CA GLU A 251 -6.68 -3.57 -3.31
C GLU A 251 -7.06 -3.45 -1.84
#